data_54bd50eca503bdf0a2615bd1c53bd820
#
_entry.id   54bd50eca503bdf0a2615bd1c53bd820
#
_cell.length_a   1.000
_cell.length_b   1.000
_cell.length_c   1.000
_cell.angle_alpha   90.00
_cell.angle_beta   90.00
_cell.angle_gamma   90.00
#
_symmetry.space_group_name_H-M   'P 1'
#
loop_
_entity.id
_entity.type
_entity.pdbx_description
1 polymer ?
#
loop_
_entity_poly.entity_id
_entity_poly.type
_entity_poly.pdbx_seq_one_letter_code
_entity_poly.pdbx_strand_id
1 'polypeptide(L)'
;KHLNIEIGLNLRANRWAGAEFWLQQARKLSLDDIIEQSDVLEIGGDGGGLDDLLGFAVLGRHKDTREWLLYNHAWCHQIVLERRKSEAPKLLDFVKEGSLTVYENVGDDIAELAAIAKQVYDSGKLDKVGLDPLMLGGLLDGLLDVGIPQEQIIGIPQGYKLAGYLQTLERKLAGCELWHQGLGLMAWVAGNARIVMKGNGIMVSKQ
;
A
#
# COMPACT_ATOMS: atom_id res chain seq x y z
N LYS A 1 -28.56 -21.08 -9.27
CA LYS A 1 -28.52 -20.43 -7.90
C LYS A 1 -27.50 -21.08 -6.97
N HIS A 2 -27.23 -22.39 -7.02
CA HIS A 2 -26.25 -23.06 -6.15
C HIS A 2 -24.78 -22.71 -6.49
N LEU A 3 -24.43 -22.50 -7.75
CA LEU A 3 -23.09 -22.15 -8.20
C LEU A 3 -22.58 -20.81 -7.60
N ASN A 4 -23.48 -19.82 -7.45
CA ASN A 4 -23.10 -18.53 -6.87
C ASN A 4 -22.82 -18.59 -5.36
N ILE A 5 -23.43 -19.55 -4.65
CA ILE A 5 -23.21 -19.76 -3.21
C ILE A 5 -21.87 -20.45 -2.98
N GLU A 6 -21.52 -21.45 -3.79
CA GLU A 6 -20.23 -22.16 -3.70
C GLU A 6 -19.05 -21.27 -4.07
N ILE A 7 -19.18 -20.45 -5.12
CA ILE A 7 -18.17 -19.46 -5.51
C ILE A 7 -17.97 -18.45 -4.38
N GLY A 8 -19.05 -17.98 -3.75
CA GLY A 8 -18.98 -17.07 -2.61
C GLY A 8 -18.32 -17.65 -1.37
N LEU A 9 -18.51 -18.95 -1.09
CA LEU A 9 -17.88 -19.65 0.03
C LEU A 9 -16.39 -19.89 -0.23
N ASN A 10 -15.98 -20.30 -1.43
CA ASN A 10 -14.58 -20.47 -1.81
C ASN A 10 -13.81 -19.14 -1.84
N LEU A 11 -14.46 -18.07 -2.29
CA LEU A 11 -13.89 -16.71 -2.21
C LEU A 11 -13.68 -16.25 -0.76
N ARG A 12 -14.52 -16.69 0.17
CA ARG A 12 -14.35 -16.39 1.60
C ARG A 12 -13.26 -17.22 2.26
N ALA A 13 -13.09 -18.48 1.86
CA ALA A 13 -12.13 -19.41 2.50
C ALA A 13 -10.67 -18.98 2.34
N ASN A 14 -10.32 -18.29 1.24
CA ASN A 14 -8.94 -17.85 0.97
C ASN A 14 -8.76 -16.33 1.10
N ARG A 15 -9.75 -15.61 1.58
CA ARG A 15 -9.64 -14.16 1.79
C ARG A 15 -8.67 -13.87 2.91
N TRP A 16 -7.87 -12.82 2.75
CA TRP A 16 -7.02 -12.34 3.82
C TRP A 16 -7.84 -11.92 5.05
N ALA A 17 -7.52 -12.46 6.23
CA ALA A 17 -8.29 -12.24 7.45
C ALA A 17 -8.32 -10.75 7.88
N GLY A 18 -7.24 -10.00 7.64
CA GLY A 18 -7.18 -8.56 7.92
C GLY A 18 -8.24 -7.73 7.19
N ALA A 19 -8.76 -8.22 6.06
CA ALA A 19 -9.82 -7.55 5.32
C ALA A 19 -11.15 -7.42 6.08
N GLU A 20 -11.41 -8.29 7.04
CA GLU A 20 -12.63 -8.24 7.87
C GLU A 20 -12.62 -7.06 8.84
N PHE A 21 -11.45 -6.66 9.26
CA PHE A 21 -11.25 -5.57 10.22
C PHE A 21 -10.97 -4.23 9.53
N TRP A 22 -10.57 -4.24 8.26
CA TRP A 22 -10.08 -3.06 7.54
C TRP A 22 -11.04 -1.86 7.64
N LEU A 23 -12.30 -2.03 7.27
CA LEU A 23 -13.26 -0.91 7.23
C LEU A 23 -13.53 -0.28 8.60
N GLN A 24 -13.34 -1.02 9.69
CA GLN A 24 -13.58 -0.54 11.04
C GLN A 24 -12.45 0.37 11.54
N GLN A 25 -11.29 0.34 10.88
CA GLN A 25 -10.10 1.09 11.26
C GLN A 25 -9.94 2.40 10.46
N ALA A 26 -10.98 2.81 9.74
CA ALA A 26 -10.99 4.05 9.00
C ALA A 26 -11.04 5.27 9.92
N ARG A 27 -10.11 6.20 9.75
CA ARG A 27 -10.08 7.53 10.38
C ARG A 27 -9.80 8.58 9.33
N LYS A 28 -10.28 9.79 9.52
CA LYS A 28 -9.90 10.90 8.65
C LYS A 28 -8.47 11.34 9.02
N LEU A 29 -7.49 10.80 8.32
CA LEU A 29 -6.06 11.09 8.52
C LEU A 29 -5.47 11.64 7.22
N SER A 30 -4.79 12.76 7.28
CA SER A 30 -3.91 13.25 6.23
C SER A 30 -2.47 12.76 6.45
N LEU A 31 -1.60 12.94 5.46
CA LEU A 31 -0.17 12.69 5.62
C LEU A 31 0.43 13.58 6.72
N ASP A 32 0.03 14.86 6.75
CA ASP A 32 0.49 15.81 7.78
C ASP A 32 0.10 15.38 9.18
N ASP A 33 -1.13 14.90 9.38
CA ASP A 33 -1.59 14.35 10.67
C ASP A 33 -0.72 13.17 11.11
N ILE A 34 -0.37 12.27 10.18
CA ILE A 34 0.46 11.10 10.46
C ILE A 34 1.88 11.52 10.81
N ILE A 35 2.45 12.46 10.06
CA ILE A 35 3.79 13.00 10.34
C ILE A 35 3.82 13.66 11.73
N GLU A 36 2.83 14.48 12.05
CA GLU A 36 2.78 15.21 13.32
C GLU A 36 2.63 14.26 14.51
N GLN A 37 1.72 13.27 14.41
CA GLN A 37 1.37 12.36 15.49
C GLN A 37 2.39 11.25 15.73
N SER A 38 3.30 11.00 14.79
CA SER A 38 4.26 9.88 14.86
C SER A 38 5.59 10.26 15.48
N ASP A 39 6.24 9.30 16.14
CA ASP A 39 7.64 9.38 16.62
C ASP A 39 8.63 8.74 15.62
N VAL A 40 8.17 7.82 14.78
CA VAL A 40 8.94 7.18 13.70
C VAL A 40 8.02 6.93 12.50
N LEU A 41 8.58 7.06 11.30
CA LEU A 41 7.90 6.84 10.02
C LEU A 41 8.69 5.87 9.16
N GLU A 42 7.98 5.01 8.46
CA GLU A 42 8.53 4.12 7.45
C GLU A 42 7.76 4.29 6.14
N ILE A 43 8.44 4.12 5.02
CA ILE A 43 7.84 4.16 3.69
C ILE A 43 7.92 2.78 3.07
N GLY A 44 6.85 2.36 2.38
CA GLY A 44 6.81 1.18 1.53
C GLY A 44 6.38 1.53 0.11
N GLY A 45 7.09 0.99 -0.87
CA GLY A 45 6.74 1.11 -2.29
C GLY A 45 6.76 -0.24 -3.00
N ASP A 46 5.74 -0.50 -3.81
CA ASP A 46 5.59 -1.76 -4.55
C ASP A 46 4.88 -1.53 -5.89
N GLY A 47 5.24 -2.33 -6.86
CA GLY A 47 4.61 -2.30 -8.18
C GLY A 47 5.14 -1.17 -9.07
N GLY A 48 4.33 -0.81 -10.05
CA GLY A 48 4.68 0.19 -11.05
C GLY A 48 4.99 -0.43 -12.41
N GLY A 49 5.03 0.42 -13.40
CA GLY A 49 5.15 0.08 -14.81
C GLY A 49 3.87 0.39 -15.57
N LEU A 50 3.94 0.27 -16.90
CA LEU A 50 2.84 0.72 -17.78
C LEU A 50 1.55 -0.10 -17.68
N ASP A 51 1.56 -1.21 -16.96
CA ASP A 51 0.43 -2.15 -16.91
C ASP A 51 0.00 -2.53 -15.49
N ASP A 52 0.57 -1.89 -14.49
CA ASP A 52 0.24 -2.13 -13.07
C ASP A 52 0.15 -0.80 -12.29
N LEU A 53 -0.31 -0.89 -11.05
CA LEU A 53 -0.33 0.25 -10.13
C LEU A 53 1.03 0.33 -9.43
N LEU A 54 1.53 1.55 -9.26
CA LEU A 54 2.59 1.87 -8.32
C LEU A 54 1.92 2.18 -6.97
N GLY A 55 2.11 1.30 -5.99
CA GLY A 55 1.58 1.46 -4.64
C GLY A 55 2.59 2.09 -3.70
N PHE A 56 2.12 2.99 -2.85
CA PHE A 56 2.93 3.69 -1.86
C PHE A 56 2.21 3.75 -0.52
N ALA A 57 2.96 3.57 0.55
CA ALA A 57 2.46 3.68 1.90
C ALA A 57 3.44 4.41 2.82
N VAL A 58 2.92 5.21 3.74
CA VAL A 58 3.67 5.75 4.88
C VAL A 58 3.06 5.17 6.15
N LEU A 59 3.86 4.47 6.93
CA LEU A 59 3.46 3.89 8.19
C LEU A 59 4.11 4.69 9.33
N GLY A 60 3.27 5.33 10.15
CA GLY A 60 3.70 6.03 11.34
C GLY A 60 3.39 5.25 12.62
N ARG A 61 4.22 5.37 13.62
CA ARG A 61 3.92 4.91 14.98
C ARG A 61 3.55 6.11 15.84
N HIS A 62 2.32 6.12 16.35
CA HIS A 62 1.84 7.21 17.18
C HIS A 62 2.72 7.38 18.44
N LYS A 63 3.20 8.60 18.69
CA LYS A 63 4.18 8.91 19.74
C LYS A 63 3.74 8.53 21.17
N ASP A 64 2.45 8.62 21.47
CA ASP A 64 1.91 8.36 22.81
C ASP A 64 1.27 6.98 22.92
N THR A 65 0.36 6.61 22.01
CA THR A 65 -0.44 5.36 22.08
C THR A 65 0.26 4.15 21.48
N ARG A 66 1.29 4.36 20.65
CA ARG A 66 2.03 3.34 19.88
C ARG A 66 1.18 2.62 18.84
N GLU A 67 -0.03 3.09 18.58
CA GLU A 67 -0.85 2.64 17.46
C GLU A 67 -0.17 2.97 16.12
N TRP A 68 -0.52 2.22 15.09
CA TRP A 68 -0.02 2.44 13.74
C TRP A 68 -0.97 3.35 12.96
N LEU A 69 -0.41 4.32 12.27
CA LEU A 69 -1.11 5.27 11.42
C LEU A 69 -0.64 5.07 9.99
N LEU A 70 -1.57 4.79 9.08
CA LEU A 70 -1.26 4.43 7.70
C LEU A 70 -1.83 5.45 6.72
N TYR A 71 -0.94 6.06 5.94
CA TYR A 71 -1.24 6.75 4.70
C TYR A 71 -0.95 5.83 3.53
N ASN A 72 -1.77 5.90 2.48
CA ASN A 72 -1.52 5.18 1.24
C ASN A 72 -2.01 5.97 0.02
N HIS A 73 -1.31 5.80 -1.08
CA HIS A 73 -1.64 6.35 -2.38
C HIS A 73 -1.16 5.40 -3.48
N ALA A 74 -1.73 5.51 -4.66
CA ALA A 74 -1.25 4.78 -5.81
C ALA A 74 -1.27 5.63 -7.08
N TRP A 75 -0.44 5.25 -8.05
CA TRP A 75 -0.38 5.83 -9.38
C TRP A 75 -0.54 4.75 -10.44
N CYS A 76 -1.08 5.11 -11.59
CA CYS A 76 -1.04 4.25 -12.77
C CYS A 76 -0.93 5.09 -14.04
N HIS A 77 -0.26 4.53 -15.05
CA HIS A 77 -0.26 5.13 -16.37
C HIS A 77 -1.65 5.00 -17.01
N GLN A 78 -2.07 5.99 -17.82
CA GLN A 78 -3.39 6.00 -18.49
C GLN A 78 -3.66 4.73 -19.31
N ILE A 79 -2.63 4.06 -19.83
CA ILE A 79 -2.74 2.79 -20.59
C ILE A 79 -3.39 1.68 -19.76
N VAL A 80 -3.32 1.73 -18.43
CA VAL A 80 -3.99 0.78 -17.53
C VAL A 80 -5.49 0.83 -17.72
N LEU A 81 -6.06 2.03 -17.85
CA LEU A 81 -7.50 2.22 -18.08
C LEU A 81 -7.95 1.66 -19.44
N GLU A 82 -7.09 1.75 -20.45
CA GLU A 82 -7.35 1.20 -21.78
C GLU A 82 -7.28 -0.34 -21.80
N ARG A 83 -6.31 -0.92 -21.08
CA ARG A 83 -6.11 -2.37 -21.03
C ARG A 83 -7.07 -3.07 -20.08
N ARG A 84 -7.38 -2.45 -18.95
CA ARG A 84 -8.26 -3.00 -17.91
C ARG A 84 -9.66 -2.39 -17.97
N LYS A 85 -10.29 -2.44 -19.15
CA LYS A 85 -11.60 -1.79 -19.41
C LYS A 85 -12.70 -2.18 -18.42
N SER A 86 -12.71 -3.41 -17.93
CA SER A 86 -13.68 -3.86 -16.92
C SER A 86 -13.49 -3.20 -15.55
N GLU A 87 -12.27 -2.82 -15.21
CA GLU A 87 -11.92 -2.19 -13.94
C GLU A 87 -11.87 -0.67 -14.04
N ALA A 88 -11.69 -0.13 -15.25
CA ALA A 88 -11.51 1.31 -15.49
C ALA A 88 -12.57 2.20 -14.80
N PRO A 89 -13.89 1.89 -14.81
CA PRO A 89 -14.86 2.71 -14.09
C PRO A 89 -14.56 2.78 -12.58
N LYS A 90 -14.15 1.66 -12.00
CA LYS A 90 -13.80 1.59 -10.58
C LYS A 90 -12.51 2.36 -10.26
N LEU A 91 -11.50 2.25 -11.13
CA LEU A 91 -10.26 3.02 -11.00
C LEU A 91 -10.53 4.53 -11.08
N LEU A 92 -11.41 4.96 -11.99
CA LEU A 92 -11.81 6.37 -12.09
C LEU A 92 -12.58 6.87 -10.86
N ASP A 93 -13.29 6.01 -10.14
CA ASP A 93 -13.90 6.40 -8.86
C ASP A 93 -12.82 6.65 -7.80
N PHE A 94 -11.74 5.86 -7.78
CA PHE A 94 -10.59 6.08 -6.90
C PHE A 94 -9.81 7.37 -7.25
N VAL A 95 -9.77 7.73 -8.53
CA VAL A 95 -9.21 9.04 -8.95
C VAL A 95 -10.05 10.18 -8.39
N LYS A 96 -11.38 10.12 -8.50
CA LYS A 96 -12.29 11.14 -7.95
C LYS A 96 -12.19 11.27 -6.43
N GLU A 97 -11.96 10.15 -5.75
CA GLU A 97 -11.77 10.09 -4.30
C GLU A 97 -10.39 10.64 -3.86
N GLY A 98 -9.40 10.67 -4.77
CA GLY A 98 -8.04 11.13 -4.50
C GLY A 98 -7.10 10.04 -3.96
N SER A 99 -7.47 8.75 -4.06
CA SER A 99 -6.62 7.62 -3.65
C SER A 99 -5.78 7.03 -4.79
N LEU A 100 -6.06 7.42 -6.02
CA LEU A 100 -5.34 7.02 -7.23
C LEU A 100 -5.05 8.25 -8.10
N THR A 101 -3.83 8.38 -8.59
CA THR A 101 -3.45 9.34 -9.63
C THR A 101 -3.20 8.62 -10.95
N VAL A 102 -3.77 9.14 -12.04
CA VAL A 102 -3.49 8.67 -13.40
C VAL A 102 -2.55 9.65 -14.07
N TYR A 103 -1.43 9.17 -14.57
CA TYR A 103 -0.43 9.98 -15.27
C TYR A 103 -0.32 9.60 -16.74
N GLU A 104 0.20 10.53 -17.56
CA GLU A 104 0.40 10.38 -19.01
C GLU A 104 1.88 10.24 -19.37
N ASN A 105 2.77 10.96 -18.68
CA ASN A 105 4.19 10.93 -18.96
C ASN A 105 4.90 9.95 -18.03
N VAL A 106 5.75 9.10 -18.60
CA VAL A 106 6.57 8.16 -17.84
C VAL A 106 7.52 8.93 -16.91
N GLY A 107 7.47 8.60 -15.62
CA GLY A 107 8.27 9.23 -14.58
C GLY A 107 7.54 10.25 -13.70
N ASP A 108 6.35 10.73 -14.11
CA ASP A 108 5.55 11.63 -13.28
C ASP A 108 5.14 10.98 -11.95
N ASP A 109 4.82 9.69 -11.98
CA ASP A 109 4.52 8.86 -10.79
C ASP A 109 5.69 8.82 -9.81
N ILE A 110 6.90 8.62 -10.33
CA ILE A 110 8.12 8.58 -9.51
C ILE A 110 8.39 9.95 -8.89
N ALA A 111 8.21 11.03 -9.67
CA ALA A 111 8.43 12.39 -9.19
C ALA A 111 7.45 12.75 -8.07
N GLU A 112 6.17 12.43 -8.20
CA GLU A 112 5.17 12.66 -7.16
C GLU A 112 5.44 11.82 -5.91
N LEU A 113 5.76 10.53 -6.09
CA LEU A 113 6.13 9.65 -4.98
C LEU A 113 7.35 10.21 -4.23
N ALA A 114 8.41 10.61 -4.96
CA ALA A 114 9.60 11.17 -4.37
C ALA A 114 9.33 12.47 -3.61
N ALA A 115 8.42 13.32 -4.10
CA ALA A 115 8.00 14.52 -3.39
C ALA A 115 7.32 14.22 -2.05
N ILE A 116 6.43 13.21 -2.00
CA ILE A 116 5.79 12.74 -0.76
C ILE A 116 6.84 12.13 0.18
N ALA A 117 7.74 11.29 -0.34
CA ALA A 117 8.81 10.70 0.45
C ALA A 117 9.76 11.77 1.03
N LYS A 118 10.03 12.83 0.28
CA LYS A 118 10.80 13.98 0.75
C LYS A 118 10.11 14.71 1.91
N GLN A 119 8.80 14.92 1.84
CA GLN A 119 8.05 15.53 2.95
C GLN A 119 8.20 14.71 4.24
N VAL A 120 8.13 13.37 4.12
CA VAL A 120 8.34 12.46 5.26
C VAL A 120 9.79 12.55 5.76
N TYR A 121 10.77 12.56 4.85
CA TYR A 121 12.18 12.68 5.20
C TYR A 121 12.51 14.00 5.90
N ASP A 122 12.02 15.13 5.41
CA ASP A 122 12.24 16.47 5.96
C ASP A 122 11.66 16.62 7.38
N SER A 123 10.74 15.76 7.79
CA SER A 123 10.24 15.71 9.17
C SER A 123 11.30 15.25 10.19
N GLY A 124 12.38 14.62 9.72
CA GLY A 124 13.42 14.03 10.56
C GLY A 124 13.01 12.73 11.27
N LYS A 125 11.87 12.15 10.91
CA LYS A 125 11.30 10.95 11.57
C LYS A 125 11.36 9.69 10.69
N LEU A 126 11.82 9.80 9.43
CA LEU A 126 11.94 8.66 8.53
C LEU A 126 13.06 7.72 9.01
N ASP A 127 12.72 6.47 9.28
CA ASP A 127 13.69 5.41 9.57
C ASP A 127 14.15 4.73 8.29
N LYS A 128 13.25 4.06 7.56
CA LYS A 128 13.56 3.32 6.33
C LYS A 128 12.54 3.51 5.23
N VAL A 129 13.02 3.32 4.00
CA VAL A 129 12.20 3.16 2.79
C VAL A 129 12.37 1.72 2.30
N GLY A 130 11.31 0.93 2.37
CA GLY A 130 11.28 -0.45 1.90
C GLY A 130 10.71 -0.54 0.47
N LEU A 131 11.48 -1.10 -0.46
CA LEU A 131 11.07 -1.27 -1.86
C LEU A 131 11.14 -2.73 -2.30
N ASP A 132 10.28 -3.11 -3.27
CA ASP A 132 10.49 -4.36 -3.97
C ASP A 132 11.84 -4.32 -4.71
N PRO A 133 12.74 -5.31 -4.51
CA PRO A 133 14.04 -5.36 -5.17
C PRO A 133 13.98 -5.34 -6.70
N LEU A 134 12.88 -5.80 -7.30
CA LEU A 134 12.68 -5.78 -8.76
C LEU A 134 12.37 -4.38 -9.31
N MET A 135 11.94 -3.46 -8.45
CA MET A 135 11.52 -2.10 -8.83
C MET A 135 12.55 -1.02 -8.49
N LEU A 136 13.73 -1.43 -8.00
CA LEU A 136 14.73 -0.51 -7.43
C LEU A 136 15.24 0.58 -8.38
N GLY A 137 15.31 0.34 -9.71
CA GLY A 137 15.99 1.26 -10.63
C GLY A 137 15.50 2.71 -10.57
N GLY A 138 14.34 2.99 -11.18
CA GLY A 138 13.84 4.38 -11.27
C GLY A 138 13.39 4.96 -9.94
N LEU A 139 12.81 4.14 -9.04
CA LEU A 139 12.39 4.60 -7.71
C LEU A 139 13.60 4.98 -6.85
N LEU A 140 14.67 4.20 -6.91
CA LEU A 140 15.90 4.49 -6.17
C LEU A 140 16.48 5.84 -6.59
N ASP A 141 16.61 6.07 -7.89
CA ASP A 141 17.15 7.32 -8.43
C ASP A 141 16.30 8.52 -7.98
N GLY A 142 14.96 8.43 -8.10
CA GLY A 142 14.06 9.49 -7.68
C GLY A 142 14.13 9.81 -6.19
N LEU A 143 14.32 8.79 -5.33
CA LEU A 143 14.48 8.99 -3.89
C LEU A 143 15.84 9.60 -3.53
N LEU A 144 16.92 9.20 -4.21
CA LEU A 144 18.25 9.78 -4.04
C LEU A 144 18.29 11.25 -4.49
N ASP A 145 17.62 11.57 -5.60
CA ASP A 145 17.55 12.92 -6.15
C ASP A 145 16.87 13.92 -5.19
N VAL A 146 15.92 13.46 -4.39
CA VAL A 146 15.29 14.30 -3.35
C VAL A 146 16.05 14.29 -2.02
N GLY A 147 17.21 13.63 -1.95
CA GLY A 147 18.16 13.68 -0.82
C GLY A 147 17.96 12.62 0.24
N ILE A 148 17.16 11.58 0.00
CA ILE A 148 17.05 10.43 0.92
C ILE A 148 18.31 9.58 0.79
N PRO A 149 19.10 9.35 1.88
CA PRO A 149 20.36 8.63 1.80
C PRO A 149 20.13 7.14 1.46
N GLN A 150 21.05 6.58 0.68
CA GLN A 150 20.96 5.19 0.21
C GLN A 150 20.89 4.17 1.37
N GLU A 151 21.52 4.44 2.50
CA GLU A 151 21.48 3.59 3.69
C GLU A 151 20.10 3.51 4.37
N GLN A 152 19.21 4.44 4.06
CA GLN A 152 17.79 4.37 4.48
C GLN A 152 16.91 3.60 3.51
N ILE A 153 17.38 3.30 2.29
CA ILE A 153 16.61 2.59 1.27
C ILE A 153 17.00 1.11 1.26
N ILE A 154 16.03 0.23 1.53
CA ILE A 154 16.27 -1.21 1.67
C ILE A 154 15.37 -2.01 0.73
N GLY A 155 15.91 -3.08 0.16
CA GLY A 155 15.13 -4.06 -0.59
C GLY A 155 14.37 -5.01 0.34
N ILE A 156 13.07 -5.10 0.19
CA ILE A 156 12.20 -5.96 1.00
C ILE A 156 11.95 -7.27 0.25
N PRO A 157 12.42 -8.44 0.78
CA PRO A 157 12.17 -9.72 0.16
C PRO A 157 10.67 -10.01 0.05
N GLN A 158 10.22 -10.42 -1.13
CA GLN A 158 8.82 -10.68 -1.44
C GLN A 158 8.35 -12.12 -1.14
N GLY A 159 7.06 -12.37 -1.29
CA GLY A 159 6.43 -13.67 -1.19
C GLY A 159 6.30 -14.18 0.25
N TYR A 160 6.60 -15.47 0.49
CA TYR A 160 6.41 -16.10 1.81
C TYR A 160 7.24 -15.48 2.94
N LYS A 161 8.29 -14.75 2.62
CA LYS A 161 9.10 -14.02 3.61
C LYS A 161 8.33 -12.89 4.29
N LEU A 162 7.26 -12.41 3.67
CA LEU A 162 6.36 -11.41 4.25
C LEU A 162 5.32 -12.00 5.22
N ALA A 163 5.25 -13.32 5.38
CA ALA A 163 4.22 -13.97 6.21
C ALA A 163 4.13 -13.42 7.64
N GLY A 164 5.27 -13.20 8.30
CA GLY A 164 5.30 -12.64 9.65
C GLY A 164 4.77 -11.21 9.73
N TYR A 165 5.06 -10.40 8.72
CA TYR A 165 4.55 -9.02 8.63
C TYR A 165 3.03 -9.00 8.38
N LEU A 166 2.52 -9.88 7.51
CA LEU A 166 1.09 -10.04 7.28
C LEU A 166 0.33 -10.44 8.55
N GLN A 167 0.87 -11.39 9.32
CA GLN A 167 0.28 -11.80 10.60
C GLN A 167 0.31 -10.67 11.64
N THR A 168 1.38 -9.87 11.65
CA THR A 168 1.46 -8.70 12.51
C THR A 168 0.42 -7.66 12.14
N LEU A 169 0.26 -7.39 10.84
CA LEU A 169 -0.76 -6.48 10.31
C LEU A 169 -2.17 -6.94 10.68
N GLU A 170 -2.48 -8.23 10.53
CA GLU A 170 -3.76 -8.82 10.94
C GLU A 170 -4.05 -8.59 12.43
N ARG A 171 -3.05 -8.83 13.29
CA ARG A 171 -3.20 -8.61 14.73
C ARG A 171 -3.43 -7.15 15.08
N LYS A 172 -2.71 -6.23 14.44
CA LYS A 172 -2.89 -4.78 14.63
C LYS A 172 -4.28 -4.31 14.21
N LEU A 173 -4.79 -4.81 13.08
CA LEU A 173 -6.14 -4.53 12.63
C LEU A 173 -7.19 -5.09 13.59
N ALA A 174 -7.08 -6.37 13.97
CA ALA A 174 -8.02 -7.02 14.88
C ALA A 174 -8.01 -6.40 16.30
N GLY A 175 -6.84 -5.90 16.74
CA GLY A 175 -6.67 -5.23 18.04
C GLY A 175 -7.06 -3.76 18.06
N CYS A 176 -7.54 -3.20 16.94
CA CYS A 176 -7.81 -1.75 16.80
C CYS A 176 -6.57 -0.89 17.07
N GLU A 177 -5.39 -1.38 16.67
CA GLU A 177 -4.10 -0.73 16.87
C GLU A 177 -3.48 -0.22 15.57
N LEU A 178 -4.21 -0.24 14.46
CA LEU A 178 -3.85 0.36 13.18
C LEU A 178 -5.02 1.17 12.63
N TRP A 179 -4.73 2.40 12.23
CA TRP A 179 -5.71 3.32 11.65
C TRP A 179 -5.24 3.80 10.29
N HIS A 180 -6.17 3.96 9.36
CA HIS A 180 -5.87 4.37 7.99
C HIS A 180 -6.86 5.43 7.49
N GLN A 181 -6.57 6.07 6.35
CA GLN A 181 -7.34 7.16 5.76
C GLN A 181 -8.83 6.82 5.45
N GLY A 182 -9.17 5.54 5.34
CA GLY A 182 -10.53 5.10 4.99
C GLY A 182 -10.87 5.19 3.50
N LEU A 183 -9.84 5.32 2.63
CA LEU A 183 -10.03 5.47 1.19
C LEU A 183 -10.39 4.14 0.49
N GLY A 184 -11.20 4.24 -0.58
CA GLY A 184 -11.79 3.11 -1.25
C GLY A 184 -10.82 2.20 -1.98
N LEU A 185 -9.71 2.74 -2.52
CA LEU A 185 -8.71 1.94 -3.23
C LEU A 185 -8.13 0.85 -2.31
N MET A 186 -7.64 1.22 -1.13
CA MET A 186 -7.08 0.22 -0.19
C MET A 186 -8.14 -0.72 0.38
N ALA A 187 -9.37 -0.25 0.60
CA ALA A 187 -10.47 -1.11 0.98
C ALA A 187 -10.77 -2.18 -0.10
N TRP A 188 -10.70 -1.77 -1.37
CA TRP A 188 -10.86 -2.67 -2.51
C TRP A 188 -9.69 -3.66 -2.62
N VAL A 189 -8.45 -3.19 -2.49
CA VAL A 189 -7.24 -4.03 -2.53
C VAL A 189 -7.26 -5.04 -1.38
N ALA A 190 -7.49 -4.60 -0.14
CA ALA A 190 -7.58 -5.46 1.03
C ALA A 190 -8.71 -6.50 0.88
N GLY A 191 -9.87 -6.08 0.35
CA GLY A 191 -11.01 -6.96 0.08
C GLY A 191 -10.74 -8.05 -0.97
N ASN A 192 -9.85 -7.78 -1.93
CA ASN A 192 -9.44 -8.69 -2.99
C ASN A 192 -8.19 -9.51 -2.67
N ALA A 193 -7.50 -9.20 -1.57
CA ALA A 193 -6.33 -9.95 -1.15
C ALA A 193 -6.69 -11.41 -0.84
N ARG A 194 -5.92 -12.35 -1.39
CA ARG A 194 -6.07 -13.80 -1.19
C ARG A 194 -4.84 -14.37 -0.55
N ILE A 195 -5.04 -15.29 0.37
CA ILE A 195 -3.96 -16.03 1.01
C ILE A 195 -3.74 -17.33 0.25
N VAL A 196 -2.50 -17.55 -0.15
CA VAL A 196 -2.05 -18.79 -0.77
C VAL A 196 -1.00 -19.43 0.14
N MET A 197 -1.19 -20.69 0.44
CA MET A 197 -0.19 -21.50 1.17
C MET A 197 0.97 -21.85 0.24
N LYS A 198 2.20 -21.62 0.68
CA LYS A 198 3.41 -22.05 -0.03
C LYS A 198 4.39 -22.68 0.94
N GLY A 199 4.46 -24.01 0.96
CA GLY A 199 5.15 -24.76 2.02
C GLY A 199 4.51 -24.49 3.39
N ASN A 200 5.28 -24.09 4.36
CA ASN A 200 4.82 -23.75 5.71
C ASN A 200 4.50 -22.24 5.89
N GLY A 201 4.57 -21.45 4.83
CA GLY A 201 4.32 -20.01 4.85
C GLY A 201 3.07 -19.61 4.10
N ILE A 202 2.57 -18.43 4.41
CA ILE A 202 1.49 -17.76 3.67
C ILE A 202 2.05 -16.66 2.80
N MET A 203 1.42 -16.40 1.67
CA MET A 203 1.68 -15.22 0.84
C MET A 203 0.36 -14.63 0.35
N VAL A 204 0.34 -13.34 0.11
CA VAL A 204 -0.78 -12.67 -0.56
C VAL A 204 -0.63 -12.84 -2.07
N SER A 205 -1.71 -13.16 -2.72
CA SER A 205 -1.83 -13.22 -4.17
C SER A 205 -2.93 -12.28 -4.65
N LYS A 206 -2.70 -11.68 -5.82
CA LYS A 206 -3.74 -10.96 -6.59
C LYS A 206 -4.58 -12.01 -7.34
N GLN A 207 -5.90 -11.85 -7.40
CA GLN A 207 -6.76 -12.53 -8.38
C GLN A 207 -6.97 -11.62 -9.56
#